data_b460f8f62e224c093ef5f7931b9039a9
#
_entry.id   b460f8f62e224c093ef5f7931b9039a9
#
_cell.length_a   1.000
_cell.length_b   1.000
_cell.length_c   1.000
_cell.angle_alpha   90.00
_cell.angle_beta   90.00
_cell.angle_gamma   90.00
#
_symmetry.space_group_name_H-M   'P 1'
#
loop_
_entity.id
_entity.type
_entity.pdbx_description
1 polymer ?
#
loop_
_entity_poly.entity_id
_entity_poly.type
_entity_poly.pdbx_seq_one_letter_code
_entity_poly.pdbx_strand_id
1 'polypeptide(L)'
;SVPQSRNVSKNLIITGLNMSGKTTFMKSLGLNQILSTSFGFCFAENFSTCILNVLSSICINDELLNGKSRYYAEAERIVHIKELLEKSRCLCLIDEILSGTNSEERIYGSTRILNEFAKNESVLIAATHDTQIAENICSEYAPVYFDGEIDNDKIIFDYKIKEGIVSKKNGLLLL
;
A
#
# COMPACT_ATOMS: atom_id res chain seq x y z
N SER A 1 0.38 0.58 20.08
CA SER A 1 0.12 0.00 18.75
C SER A 1 -0.91 -1.11 18.85
N VAL A 2 -1.80 -1.21 17.88
CA VAL A 2 -2.77 -2.31 17.80
C VAL A 2 -2.11 -3.48 17.08
N PRO A 3 -2.03 -4.68 17.70
CA PRO A 3 -1.43 -5.86 17.06
C PRO A 3 -2.22 -6.24 15.81
N GLN A 4 -1.51 -6.63 14.76
CA GLN A 4 -2.08 -7.14 13.51
C GLN A 4 -1.57 -8.55 13.27
N SER A 5 -2.45 -9.42 12.77
CA SER A 5 -2.07 -10.77 12.36
C SER A 5 -2.59 -11.03 10.95
N ARG A 6 -1.70 -11.35 10.02
CA ARG A 6 -2.07 -11.61 8.63
C ARG A 6 -1.13 -12.59 7.95
N ASN A 7 -1.73 -13.54 7.24
CA ASN A 7 -1.01 -14.36 6.27
C ASN A 7 -1.13 -13.69 4.89
N VAL A 8 0.00 -13.36 4.29
CA VAL A 8 0.08 -12.74 2.96
C VAL A 8 0.40 -13.82 1.93
N SER A 9 -0.63 -14.53 1.46
CA SER A 9 -0.51 -15.54 0.39
C SER A 9 -0.72 -14.99 -1.02
N LYS A 10 -1.23 -13.75 -1.13
CA LYS A 10 -1.45 -12.98 -2.37
C LYS A 10 -0.96 -11.56 -2.16
N ASN A 11 -0.83 -10.82 -3.25
CA ASN A 11 -0.64 -9.38 -3.16
C ASN A 11 -1.79 -8.72 -2.39
N LEU A 12 -1.54 -7.60 -1.74
CA LEU A 12 -2.57 -6.87 -0.98
C LEU A 12 -2.85 -5.52 -1.64
N ILE A 13 -4.14 -5.18 -1.73
CA ILE A 13 -4.59 -3.81 -1.96
C ILE A 13 -5.29 -3.31 -0.70
N ILE A 14 -4.75 -2.26 -0.10
CA ILE A 14 -5.20 -1.73 1.19
C ILE A 14 -5.98 -0.44 0.95
N THR A 15 -7.25 -0.43 1.31
CA THR A 15 -8.09 0.77 1.24
C THR A 15 -8.38 1.33 2.63
N GLY A 16 -8.89 2.56 2.68
CA GLY A 16 -9.29 3.22 3.93
C GLY A 16 -8.93 4.70 3.94
N LEU A 17 -9.51 5.42 4.90
CA LEU A 17 -9.29 6.84 5.07
C LEU A 17 -7.82 7.17 5.40
N ASN A 18 -7.42 8.41 5.15
CA ASN A 18 -6.14 8.90 5.63
C ASN A 18 -6.10 8.82 7.16
N MET A 19 -4.91 8.59 7.72
CA MET A 19 -4.67 8.39 9.15
C MET A 19 -5.24 7.07 9.74
N SER A 20 -5.89 6.20 8.95
CA SER A 20 -6.45 4.92 9.43
C SER A 20 -5.39 3.85 9.77
N GLY A 21 -4.12 4.06 9.44
CA GLY A 21 -3.02 3.14 9.77
C GLY A 21 -2.41 2.40 8.58
N LYS A 22 -2.87 2.60 7.33
CA LYS A 22 -2.35 1.96 6.11
C LYS A 22 -0.82 2.04 6.01
N THR A 23 -0.30 3.24 6.00
CA THR A 23 1.14 3.52 5.89
C THR A 23 1.94 2.92 7.05
N THR A 24 1.42 2.98 8.27
CA THR A 24 2.06 2.41 9.46
C THR A 24 2.16 0.89 9.36
N PHE A 25 1.10 0.22 8.90
CA PHE A 25 1.10 -1.21 8.65
C PHE A 25 2.15 -1.60 7.61
N MET A 26 2.20 -0.92 6.48
CA MET A 26 3.18 -1.18 5.42
C MET A 26 4.62 -0.97 5.91
N LYS A 27 4.89 0.12 6.61
CA LYS A 27 6.22 0.40 7.20
C LYS A 27 6.63 -0.68 8.20
N SER A 28 5.70 -1.17 9.03
CA SER A 28 5.99 -2.24 9.98
C SER A 28 6.35 -3.55 9.29
N LEU A 29 5.67 -3.90 8.19
CA LEU A 29 6.01 -5.08 7.39
C LEU A 29 7.40 -4.96 6.75
N GLY A 30 7.69 -3.85 6.10
CA GLY A 30 9.00 -3.61 5.47
C GLY A 30 10.14 -3.63 6.48
N LEU A 31 9.94 -3.01 7.65
CA LEU A 31 10.94 -3.01 8.73
C LEU A 31 11.18 -4.43 9.27
N ASN A 32 10.12 -5.19 9.55
CA ASN A 32 10.25 -6.57 10.03
C ASN A 32 10.91 -7.48 8.98
N GLN A 33 10.63 -7.27 7.68
CA GLN A 33 11.32 -7.98 6.60
C GLN A 33 12.83 -7.72 6.63
N ILE A 34 13.24 -6.46 6.73
CA ILE A 34 14.66 -6.08 6.80
C ILE A 34 15.32 -6.66 8.05
N LEU A 35 14.70 -6.48 9.21
CA LEU A 35 15.25 -6.94 10.50
C LEU A 35 15.38 -8.47 10.54
N SER A 36 14.36 -9.20 10.11
CA SER A 36 14.37 -10.66 10.12
C SER A 36 15.42 -11.23 9.17
N THR A 37 15.59 -10.64 7.98
CA THR A 37 16.56 -11.15 6.99
C THR A 37 17.99 -10.72 7.29
N SER A 38 18.21 -9.54 7.87
CA SER A 38 19.56 -9.02 8.14
C SER A 38 20.09 -9.38 9.52
N PHE A 39 19.22 -9.50 10.51
CA PHE A 39 19.61 -9.65 11.93
C PHE A 39 18.96 -10.84 12.62
N GLY A 40 18.05 -11.55 11.99
CA GLY A 40 17.41 -12.74 12.56
C GLY A 40 16.39 -12.45 13.68
N PHE A 41 15.92 -11.21 13.83
CA PHE A 41 14.86 -10.85 14.77
C PHE A 41 13.79 -9.96 14.12
N CYS A 42 12.63 -9.81 14.75
CA CYS A 42 11.57 -8.93 14.31
C CYS A 42 10.79 -8.37 15.52
N PHE A 43 10.03 -7.29 15.29
CA PHE A 43 9.09 -6.72 16.26
C PHE A 43 7.67 -7.29 16.04
N ALA A 44 7.55 -8.61 16.13
CA ALA A 44 6.28 -9.31 16.05
C ALA A 44 6.35 -10.58 16.92
N GLU A 45 5.23 -11.05 17.44
CA GLU A 45 5.16 -12.32 18.18
C GLU A 45 5.52 -13.51 17.27
N ASN A 46 5.04 -13.48 16.04
CA ASN A 46 5.35 -14.46 15.00
C ASN A 46 5.53 -13.75 13.67
N PHE A 47 6.62 -14.03 12.99
CA PHE A 47 6.90 -13.53 11.65
C PHE A 47 7.60 -14.62 10.85
N SER A 48 6.94 -15.06 9.78
CA SER A 48 7.50 -16.05 8.86
C SER A 48 7.55 -15.44 7.47
N THR A 49 8.72 -15.44 6.85
CA THR A 49 8.95 -14.86 5.55
C THR A 49 10.05 -15.58 4.80
N CYS A 50 10.12 -15.38 3.48
CA CYS A 50 11.29 -15.72 2.68
C CYS A 50 12.22 -14.51 2.53
N ILE A 51 13.41 -14.74 2.01
CA ILE A 51 14.36 -13.64 1.73
C ILE A 51 13.85 -12.87 0.52
N LEU A 52 13.44 -11.62 0.76
CA LEU A 52 12.96 -10.68 -0.25
C LEU A 52 13.69 -9.35 -0.10
N ASN A 53 14.06 -8.75 -1.22
CA ASN A 53 14.51 -7.36 -1.23
C ASN A 53 13.33 -6.43 -0.95
N VAL A 54 13.51 -5.42 -0.12
CA VAL A 54 12.44 -4.46 0.19
C VAL A 54 12.52 -3.27 -0.76
N LEU A 55 11.47 -3.08 -1.55
CA LEU A 55 11.27 -1.88 -2.38
C LEU A 55 10.16 -1.06 -1.75
N SER A 56 10.37 0.24 -1.58
CA SER A 56 9.41 1.11 -0.94
C SER A 56 9.18 2.38 -1.75
N SER A 57 7.92 2.65 -2.09
CA SER A 57 7.42 3.92 -2.58
C SER A 57 6.34 4.43 -1.63
N ILE A 58 6.74 4.74 -0.41
CA ILE A 58 5.88 5.33 0.62
C ILE A 58 6.15 6.81 0.64
N CYS A 59 5.09 7.62 0.64
CA CYS A 59 5.11 9.07 0.49
C CYS A 59 6.28 9.72 1.23
N ILE A 60 7.16 10.33 0.47
CA ILE A 60 8.20 11.23 0.96
C ILE A 60 7.59 12.62 0.86
N ASN A 61 7.62 13.37 1.96
CA ASN A 61 7.22 14.77 1.99
C ASN A 61 7.85 15.50 0.80
N ASP A 62 7.07 16.37 0.18
CA ASP A 62 7.45 17.21 -0.95
C ASP A 62 8.69 18.05 -0.62
N GLU A 63 9.86 17.47 -0.77
CA GLU A 63 11.01 18.30 -1.07
C GLU A 63 10.89 18.66 -2.56
N LEU A 64 10.48 19.90 -2.80
CA LEU A 64 10.52 20.59 -4.09
C LEU A 64 11.98 20.72 -4.60
N LEU A 65 12.73 19.63 -4.57
CA LEU A 65 14.10 19.57 -5.02
C LEU A 65 14.09 19.29 -6.53
N ASN A 66 14.46 20.30 -7.29
CA ASN A 66 14.86 20.26 -8.69
C ASN A 66 13.82 20.59 -9.77
N GLY A 67 12.72 21.28 -9.51
CA GLY A 67 11.87 21.81 -10.60
C GLY A 67 11.16 20.75 -11.47
N LYS A 68 11.22 19.47 -11.12
CA LYS A 68 10.46 18.39 -11.76
C LYS A 68 9.03 18.42 -11.24
N SER A 69 8.05 18.23 -12.11
CA SER A 69 6.67 18.05 -11.66
C SER A 69 6.58 16.77 -10.80
N ARG A 70 5.75 16.79 -9.76
CA ARG A 70 5.49 15.64 -8.89
C ARG A 70 5.13 14.39 -9.70
N TYR A 71 4.31 14.54 -10.70
CA TYR A 71 3.92 13.46 -11.62
C TYR A 71 5.12 12.80 -12.30
N TYR A 72 6.08 13.60 -12.79
CA TYR A 72 7.25 13.08 -13.47
C TYR A 72 8.13 12.25 -12.51
N ALA A 73 8.33 12.73 -11.30
CA ALA A 73 9.10 12.02 -10.28
C ALA A 73 8.41 10.69 -9.86
N GLU A 74 7.09 10.67 -9.78
CA GLU A 74 6.31 9.46 -9.53
C GLU A 74 6.46 8.46 -10.69
N ALA A 75 6.39 8.92 -11.94
CA ALA A 75 6.56 8.07 -13.12
C ALA A 75 7.96 7.46 -13.21
N GLU A 76 9.02 8.24 -12.97
CA GLU A 76 10.39 7.71 -12.92
C GLU A 76 10.53 6.61 -11.84
N ARG A 77 9.92 6.81 -10.67
CA ARG A 77 9.95 5.82 -9.59
C ARG A 77 9.22 4.53 -9.96
N ILE A 78 8.08 4.62 -10.63
CA ILE A 78 7.33 3.45 -11.11
C ILE A 78 8.15 2.64 -12.11
N VAL A 79 8.81 3.32 -13.06
CA VAL A 79 9.72 2.66 -14.02
C VAL A 79 10.85 1.95 -13.29
N HIS A 80 11.48 2.61 -12.34
CA HIS A 80 12.57 2.02 -11.55
C HIS A 80 12.10 0.79 -10.74
N ILE A 81 10.91 0.85 -10.11
CA ILE A 81 10.32 -0.30 -9.42
C ILE A 81 10.13 -1.47 -10.40
N LYS A 82 9.59 -1.20 -11.59
CA LYS A 82 9.39 -2.23 -12.62
C LYS A 82 10.69 -2.94 -12.96
N GLU A 83 11.75 -2.19 -13.22
CA GLU A 83 13.07 -2.75 -13.54
C GLU A 83 13.64 -3.63 -12.42
N LEU A 84 13.39 -3.28 -11.17
CA LEU A 84 13.84 -4.06 -10.02
C LEU A 84 13.02 -5.34 -9.82
N LEU A 85 11.71 -5.27 -10.04
CA LEU A 85 10.81 -6.43 -9.97
C LEU A 85 11.13 -7.48 -11.05
N GLU A 86 11.67 -7.07 -12.20
CA GLU A 86 12.12 -7.97 -13.25
C GLU A 86 13.45 -8.68 -12.91
N LYS A 87 14.24 -8.13 -12.01
CA LYS A 87 15.58 -8.63 -11.66
C LYS A 87 15.62 -9.52 -10.42
N SER A 88 14.69 -9.33 -9.49
CA SER A 88 14.71 -10.04 -8.20
C SER A 88 13.32 -10.12 -7.58
N ARG A 89 13.13 -11.13 -6.72
CA ARG A 89 11.93 -11.23 -5.88
C ARG A 89 11.98 -10.20 -4.77
N CYS A 90 10.91 -9.42 -4.65
CA CYS A 90 10.84 -8.28 -3.74
C CYS A 90 9.59 -8.33 -2.88
N LEU A 91 9.67 -7.69 -1.71
CA LEU A 91 8.52 -7.13 -1.00
C LEU A 91 8.40 -5.67 -1.45
N CYS A 92 7.42 -5.38 -2.29
CA CYS A 92 7.19 -4.05 -2.85
C CYS A 92 6.04 -3.36 -2.12
N LEU A 93 6.34 -2.22 -1.50
CA LEU A 93 5.41 -1.43 -0.69
C LEU A 93 5.15 -0.10 -1.40
N ILE A 94 3.91 0.14 -1.83
CA ILE A 94 3.53 1.31 -2.62
C ILE A 94 2.37 2.03 -1.94
N ASP A 95 2.59 3.26 -1.53
CA ASP A 95 1.57 4.12 -0.92
C ASP A 95 1.16 5.22 -1.91
N GLU A 96 -0.08 5.22 -2.35
CA GLU A 96 -0.67 6.18 -3.29
C GLU A 96 0.08 6.29 -4.64
N ILE A 97 -0.26 5.42 -5.60
CA ILE A 97 0.28 5.51 -6.98
C ILE A 97 -0.39 6.66 -7.74
N LEU A 98 0.39 7.43 -8.51
CA LEU A 98 -0.06 8.50 -9.39
C LEU A 98 -0.90 9.56 -8.67
N SER A 99 -0.52 9.92 -7.46
CA SER A 99 -1.23 10.91 -6.64
C SER A 99 -1.21 12.33 -7.24
N GLY A 100 -0.33 12.61 -8.20
CA GLY A 100 -0.15 13.91 -8.85
C GLY A 100 -1.02 14.17 -10.07
N THR A 101 -1.98 13.29 -10.42
CA THR A 101 -2.85 13.45 -11.59
C THR A 101 -4.35 13.48 -11.23
N ASN A 102 -5.22 13.69 -12.23
CA ASN A 102 -6.67 13.67 -12.02
C ASN A 102 -7.19 12.27 -11.64
N SER A 103 -8.40 12.19 -11.07
CA SER A 103 -8.94 10.96 -10.51
C SER A 103 -9.12 9.83 -11.53
N GLU A 104 -9.58 10.14 -12.75
CA GLU A 104 -9.80 9.12 -13.78
C GLU A 104 -8.49 8.51 -14.28
N GLU A 105 -7.51 9.35 -14.57
CA GLU A 105 -6.17 8.91 -15.00
C GLU A 105 -5.47 8.13 -13.90
N ARG A 106 -5.62 8.57 -12.63
CA ARG A 106 -5.05 7.89 -11.47
C ARG A 106 -5.63 6.49 -11.33
N ILE A 107 -6.95 6.33 -11.34
CA ILE A 107 -7.62 5.03 -11.21
C ILE A 107 -7.21 4.09 -12.34
N TYR A 108 -7.30 4.55 -13.58
CA TYR A 108 -6.95 3.75 -14.76
C TYR A 108 -5.47 3.37 -14.76
N GLY A 109 -4.58 4.35 -14.59
CA GLY A 109 -3.13 4.15 -14.58
C GLY A 109 -2.66 3.27 -13.44
N SER A 110 -3.11 3.53 -12.21
CA SER A 110 -2.75 2.74 -11.04
C SER A 110 -3.20 1.29 -11.16
N THR A 111 -4.44 1.05 -11.59
CA THR A 111 -4.95 -0.31 -11.81
C THR A 111 -4.10 -1.06 -12.83
N ARG A 112 -3.76 -0.42 -13.95
CA ARG A 112 -2.95 -1.02 -15.00
C ARG A 112 -1.52 -1.35 -14.54
N ILE A 113 -0.88 -0.44 -13.81
CA ILE A 113 0.46 -0.60 -13.27
C ILE A 113 0.49 -1.74 -12.26
N LEU A 114 -0.44 -1.76 -11.32
CA LEU A 114 -0.51 -2.80 -10.30
C LEU A 114 -0.79 -4.17 -10.92
N ASN A 115 -1.69 -4.27 -11.90
CA ASN A 115 -1.95 -5.52 -12.62
C ASN A 115 -0.72 -6.02 -13.39
N GLU A 116 0.09 -5.11 -13.94
CA GLU A 116 1.35 -5.48 -14.59
C GLU A 116 2.37 -5.99 -13.56
N PHE A 117 2.50 -5.32 -12.42
CA PHE A 117 3.41 -5.73 -11.35
C PHE A 117 3.02 -7.08 -10.75
N ALA A 118 1.74 -7.41 -10.67
CA ALA A 118 1.27 -8.69 -10.15
C ALA A 118 1.70 -9.92 -10.95
N LYS A 119 2.18 -9.73 -12.19
CA LYS A 119 2.70 -10.83 -13.02
C LYS A 119 4.07 -11.34 -12.58
N ASN A 120 4.74 -10.62 -11.67
CA ASN A 120 6.04 -11.01 -11.12
C ASN A 120 5.88 -11.90 -9.89
N GLU A 121 6.92 -12.67 -9.56
CA GLU A 121 6.97 -13.53 -8.36
C GLU A 121 7.22 -12.77 -7.05
N SER A 122 7.01 -11.46 -7.05
CA SER A 122 7.20 -10.58 -5.90
C SER A 122 5.93 -10.50 -5.07
N VAL A 123 6.06 -10.04 -3.83
CA VAL A 123 4.93 -9.73 -2.95
C VAL A 123 4.67 -8.23 -3.02
N LEU A 124 3.50 -7.84 -3.48
CA LEU A 124 3.10 -6.45 -3.65
C LEU A 124 2.08 -6.05 -2.60
N ILE A 125 2.31 -4.94 -1.95
CA ILE A 125 1.37 -4.35 -1.00
C ILE A 125 1.18 -2.89 -1.40
N ALA A 126 0.01 -2.58 -1.95
CA ALA A 126 -0.35 -1.25 -2.37
C ALA A 126 -1.43 -0.67 -1.46
N ALA A 127 -1.29 0.58 -1.07
CA ALA A 127 -2.30 1.33 -0.34
C ALA A 127 -2.87 2.46 -1.19
N THR A 128 -4.16 2.71 -1.05
CA THR A 128 -4.86 3.79 -1.73
C THR A 128 -6.12 4.19 -0.96
N HIS A 129 -6.55 5.44 -1.13
CA HIS A 129 -7.87 5.89 -0.67
C HIS A 129 -8.96 5.70 -1.74
N ASP A 130 -8.59 5.38 -2.99
CA ASP A 130 -9.53 5.15 -4.10
C ASP A 130 -10.03 3.70 -4.10
N THR A 131 -11.26 3.48 -3.63
CA THR A 131 -11.88 2.16 -3.61
C THR A 131 -12.06 1.56 -5.01
N GLN A 132 -12.22 2.39 -6.05
CA GLN A 132 -12.38 1.95 -7.43
C GLN A 132 -11.13 1.22 -7.96
N ILE A 133 -9.93 1.55 -7.46
CA ILE A 133 -8.73 0.80 -7.81
C ILE A 133 -8.84 -0.63 -7.28
N ALA A 134 -9.29 -0.80 -6.02
CA ALA A 134 -9.46 -2.12 -5.43
C ALA A 134 -10.62 -2.93 -6.07
N GLU A 135 -11.65 -2.25 -6.57
CA GLU A 135 -12.77 -2.86 -7.31
C GLU A 135 -12.36 -3.37 -8.69
N ASN A 136 -11.39 -2.70 -9.34
CA ASN A 136 -10.98 -2.97 -10.73
C ASN A 136 -9.68 -3.79 -10.84
N ILE A 137 -9.03 -4.08 -9.71
CA ILE A 137 -7.75 -4.79 -9.71
C ILE A 137 -7.95 -6.29 -9.97
N CYS A 138 -6.92 -6.98 -10.50
CA CYS A 138 -6.97 -8.39 -10.81
C CYS A 138 -7.04 -9.29 -9.55
N SER A 139 -7.42 -10.55 -9.76
CA SER A 139 -7.63 -11.56 -8.69
C SER A 139 -6.37 -11.95 -7.92
N GLU A 140 -5.19 -11.57 -8.39
CA GLU A 140 -3.90 -11.75 -7.70
C GLU A 140 -3.75 -10.87 -6.46
N TYR A 141 -4.61 -9.85 -6.30
CA TYR A 141 -4.69 -9.03 -5.10
C TYR A 141 -5.83 -9.49 -4.18
N ALA A 142 -5.54 -9.57 -2.89
CA ALA A 142 -6.55 -9.66 -1.85
C ALA A 142 -6.87 -8.26 -1.33
N PRO A 143 -8.11 -7.77 -1.49
CA PRO A 143 -8.50 -6.48 -0.96
C PRO A 143 -8.64 -6.56 0.57
N VAL A 144 -8.10 -5.55 1.23
CA VAL A 144 -8.23 -5.35 2.67
C VAL A 144 -8.45 -3.88 2.96
N TYR A 145 -8.99 -3.56 4.13
CA TYR A 145 -9.23 -2.18 4.49
C TYR A 145 -9.02 -1.89 5.97
N PHE A 146 -8.74 -0.63 6.25
CA PHE A 146 -8.80 -0.03 7.56
C PHE A 146 -10.05 0.84 7.65
N ASP A 147 -10.79 0.70 8.73
CA ASP A 147 -12.05 1.42 8.94
C ASP A 147 -11.92 2.47 10.06
N GLY A 148 -12.89 3.38 10.08
CA GLY A 148 -13.10 4.33 11.15
C GLY A 148 -14.58 4.50 11.40
N GLU A 149 -14.98 4.59 12.65
CA GLU A 149 -16.35 4.85 13.08
C GLU A 149 -16.48 6.33 13.47
N ILE A 150 -17.65 6.91 13.22
CA ILE A 150 -17.96 8.27 13.66
C ILE A 150 -18.65 8.17 15.02
N ASP A 151 -18.03 8.72 16.04
CA ASP A 151 -18.59 8.87 17.37
C ASP A 151 -18.51 10.35 17.78
N ASN A 152 -19.69 10.96 18.09
CA ASN A 152 -19.79 12.37 18.51
C ASN A 152 -19.01 13.35 17.61
N ASP A 153 -19.24 13.29 16.28
CA ASP A 153 -18.57 14.12 15.26
C ASP A 153 -17.05 13.95 15.18
N LYS A 154 -16.52 12.86 15.74
CA LYS A 154 -15.09 12.49 15.64
C LYS A 154 -14.95 11.14 14.98
N ILE A 155 -13.93 11.03 14.10
CA ILE A 155 -13.58 9.72 13.53
C ILE A 155 -12.67 8.99 14.53
N ILE A 156 -13.12 7.82 14.96
CA ILE A 156 -12.34 6.90 15.79
C ILE A 156 -11.88 5.76 14.91
N PHE A 157 -10.57 5.56 14.80
CA PHE A 157 -9.99 4.45 14.07
C PHE A 157 -9.71 3.28 15.01
N ASP A 158 -10.14 2.08 14.63
CA ASP A 158 -9.83 0.85 15.35
C ASP A 158 -8.41 0.34 15.04
N TYR A 159 -7.80 0.86 13.96
CA TYR A 159 -6.49 0.47 13.44
C TYR A 159 -6.36 -1.03 13.16
N LYS A 160 -7.45 -1.72 12.87
CA LYS A 160 -7.48 -3.15 12.55
C LYS A 160 -7.66 -3.37 11.06
N ILE A 161 -6.85 -4.26 10.51
CA ILE A 161 -6.99 -4.70 9.13
C ILE A 161 -8.19 -5.64 9.00
N LYS A 162 -9.07 -5.38 8.04
CA LYS A 162 -10.29 -6.15 7.75
C LYS A 162 -10.25 -6.64 6.31
N GLU A 163 -10.93 -7.75 6.02
CA GLU A 163 -11.01 -8.31 4.66
C GLU A 163 -12.08 -7.62 3.82
N GLY A 164 -11.80 -7.43 2.53
CA GLY A 164 -12.71 -6.81 1.57
C GLY A 164 -12.38 -5.36 1.26
N ILE A 165 -13.35 -4.65 0.71
CA ILE A 165 -13.25 -3.24 0.32
C ILE A 165 -14.15 -2.43 1.23
N VAL A 166 -13.65 -1.28 1.73
CA VAL A 166 -14.44 -0.38 2.58
C VAL A 166 -15.71 0.07 1.85
N SER A 167 -16.86 -0.05 2.49
CA SER A 167 -18.12 0.41 1.89
C SER A 167 -18.17 1.94 1.85
N LYS A 168 -18.63 2.51 0.72
CA LYS A 168 -18.70 3.97 0.48
C LYS A 168 -19.54 4.78 1.50
N LYS A 169 -20.22 4.12 2.44
CA LYS A 169 -21.13 4.80 3.39
C LYS A 169 -20.41 5.74 4.36
N ASN A 170 -19.13 5.52 4.65
CA ASN A 170 -18.41 6.30 5.66
C ASN A 170 -17.77 7.59 5.10
N GLY A 171 -17.59 7.71 3.79
CA GLY A 171 -17.00 8.92 3.17
C GLY A 171 -17.99 10.11 3.01
N LEU A 172 -19.29 9.84 2.97
CA LEU A 172 -20.34 10.83 2.75
C LEU A 172 -20.87 11.49 4.05
N LEU A 173 -20.51 10.94 5.22
CA LEU A 173 -20.93 11.47 6.52
C LEU A 173 -20.02 12.58 7.06
N LEU A 174 -19.00 12.99 6.29
CA LEU A 174 -18.03 14.03 6.66
C LEU A 174 -18.31 15.39 6.00
N LEU A 175 -19.43 15.54 5.30
CA LEU A 175 -19.91 16.80 4.72
C LEU A 175 -21.13 17.30 5.45
#